data_9b44da6140f1497a2bdcfb292ab5e1a3
#
_entry.id   9b44da6140f1497a2bdcfb292ab5e1a3
#
_cell.length_a   1.000
_cell.length_b   1.000
_cell.length_c   1.000
_cell.angle_alpha   90.00
_cell.angle_beta   90.00
_cell.angle_gamma   90.00
#
_symmetry.space_group_name_H-M   'P 1'
#
loop_
_entity.id
_entity.type
_entity.pdbx_description
1 polymer ?
#
loop_
_entity_poly.entity_id
_entity_poly.type
_entity_poly.pdbx_seq_one_letter_code
_entity_poly.pdbx_strand_id
1 'polypeptide(L)'
;MAATKSPLMRLGHIRDEITNLLPLFAGVDYSSFASSYAMVRTTERAILIIAEAAKALPAELTANYPEIEWHAIRGIGNILRH
;
A
#
# COMPACT_ATOMS: atom_id res chain seq x y z
N MET A 1 10.29 26.13 -2.58
CA MET A 1 9.61 25.15 -3.42
C MET A 1 9.67 23.76 -2.79
N ALA A 2 8.53 23.14 -2.64
CA ALA A 2 8.48 21.82 -2.06
C ALA A 2 9.06 20.81 -3.05
N ALA A 3 9.93 19.95 -2.55
CA ALA A 3 10.50 18.89 -3.38
C ALA A 3 9.42 17.84 -3.66
N THR A 4 9.27 17.49 -4.94
CA THR A 4 8.40 16.40 -5.33
C THR A 4 9.11 15.08 -5.06
N LYS A 5 8.43 14.14 -4.41
CA LYS A 5 9.01 12.83 -4.17
C LYS A 5 9.25 12.12 -5.50
N SER A 6 10.45 11.56 -5.66
CA SER A 6 10.78 10.84 -6.88
C SER A 6 10.02 9.50 -6.94
N PRO A 7 9.86 8.93 -8.14
CA PRO A 7 9.28 7.59 -8.25
C PRO A 7 10.03 6.55 -7.43
N LEU A 8 11.36 6.66 -7.35
CA LEU A 8 12.15 5.73 -6.56
C LEU A 8 11.80 5.83 -5.06
N MET A 9 11.61 7.05 -4.56
CA MET A 9 11.19 7.24 -3.17
C MET A 9 9.82 6.64 -2.92
N ARG A 10 8.90 6.78 -3.87
CA ARG A 10 7.54 6.23 -3.73
C ARG A 10 7.56 4.70 -3.74
N LEU A 11 8.38 4.10 -4.58
CA LEU A 11 8.59 2.65 -4.57
C LEU A 11 9.17 2.19 -3.23
N GLY A 12 10.11 2.98 -2.69
CA GLY A 12 10.68 2.71 -1.38
C GLY A 12 9.63 2.74 -0.27
N HIS A 13 8.70 3.69 -0.33
CA HIS A 13 7.61 3.77 0.64
C HIS A 13 6.72 2.52 0.57
N ILE A 14 6.40 2.07 -0.65
CA ILE A 14 5.61 0.87 -0.83
C ILE A 14 6.32 -0.33 -0.23
N ARG A 15 7.62 -0.48 -0.57
CA ARG A 15 8.43 -1.59 -0.05
C ARG A 15 8.47 -1.57 1.47
N ASP A 16 8.68 -0.39 2.07
CA ASP A 16 8.80 -0.28 3.51
C ASP A 16 7.50 -0.63 4.22
N GLU A 17 6.35 -0.21 3.65
CA GLU A 17 5.06 -0.58 4.23
C GLU A 17 4.85 -2.10 4.19
N ILE A 18 5.17 -2.73 3.07
CA ILE A 18 5.03 -4.18 2.94
C ILE A 18 5.98 -4.90 3.91
N THR A 19 7.23 -4.44 3.98
CA THR A 19 8.24 -5.05 4.85
C THR A 19 7.83 -4.97 6.33
N ASN A 20 7.20 -3.88 6.73
CA ASN A 20 6.76 -3.72 8.12
C ASN A 20 5.43 -4.43 8.39
N LEU A 21 4.57 -4.54 7.39
CA LEU A 21 3.23 -5.12 7.57
C LEU A 21 3.24 -6.65 7.60
N LEU A 22 3.93 -7.27 6.63
CA LEU A 22 3.88 -8.72 6.47
C LEU A 22 4.24 -9.51 7.72
N PRO A 23 5.27 -9.15 8.50
CA PRO A 23 5.59 -9.91 9.71
C PRO A 23 4.47 -9.94 10.75
N LEU A 24 3.58 -8.95 10.74
CA LEU A 24 2.47 -8.89 11.69
C LEU A 24 1.46 -10.02 11.45
N PHE A 25 1.44 -10.59 10.25
CA PHE A 25 0.51 -11.66 9.91
C PHE A 25 1.05 -13.05 10.21
N ALA A 26 2.30 -13.18 10.66
CA ALA A 26 2.90 -14.48 10.93
C ALA A 26 2.10 -15.21 12.00
N GLY A 27 1.58 -16.38 11.66
CA GLY A 27 0.80 -17.20 12.60
C GLY A 27 -0.59 -16.66 12.92
N VAL A 28 -1.07 -15.66 12.17
CA VAL A 28 -2.38 -15.04 12.42
C VAL A 28 -3.37 -15.54 11.38
N ASP A 29 -4.47 -16.18 11.81
CA ASP A 29 -5.53 -16.58 10.90
C ASP A 29 -6.50 -15.41 10.68
N TYR A 30 -7.44 -15.61 9.74
CA TYR A 30 -8.38 -14.55 9.39
C TYR A 30 -9.23 -14.11 10.58
N SER A 31 -9.70 -15.08 11.36
CA SER A 31 -10.56 -14.79 12.51
C SER A 31 -9.84 -13.92 13.56
N SER A 32 -8.59 -14.27 13.86
CA SER A 32 -7.77 -13.48 14.77
C SER A 32 -7.51 -12.08 14.25
N PHE A 33 -7.23 -11.97 12.94
CA PHE A 33 -7.05 -10.67 12.31
C PHE A 33 -8.31 -9.83 12.40
N ALA A 34 -9.43 -10.38 11.96
CA ALA A 34 -10.69 -9.63 11.85
C ALA A 34 -11.19 -9.14 13.20
N SER A 35 -10.87 -9.84 14.29
CA SER A 35 -11.30 -9.45 15.63
C SER A 35 -10.31 -8.49 16.31
N SER A 36 -9.18 -8.21 15.70
CA SER A 36 -8.20 -7.29 16.27
C SER A 36 -8.36 -5.89 15.68
N TYR A 37 -8.90 -4.98 16.46
CA TYR A 37 -9.05 -3.58 16.05
C TYR A 37 -7.69 -3.03 15.59
N ALA A 38 -6.65 -3.29 16.37
CA ALA A 38 -5.32 -2.75 16.05
C ALA A 38 -4.78 -3.28 14.73
N MET A 39 -4.93 -4.59 14.46
CA MET A 39 -4.42 -5.17 13.22
C MET A 39 -5.20 -4.67 12.01
N VAL A 40 -6.52 -4.56 12.13
CA VAL A 40 -7.35 -4.06 11.04
C VAL A 40 -6.98 -2.61 10.71
N ARG A 41 -6.89 -1.76 11.72
CA ARG A 41 -6.55 -0.35 11.49
C ARG A 41 -5.14 -0.16 10.95
N THR A 42 -4.18 -0.94 11.46
CA THR A 42 -2.80 -0.90 10.97
C THR A 42 -2.75 -1.29 9.49
N THR A 43 -3.46 -2.37 9.14
CA THR A 43 -3.48 -2.86 7.76
C THR A 43 -4.14 -1.85 6.82
N GLU A 44 -5.28 -1.28 7.23
CA GLU A 44 -5.96 -0.26 6.43
C GLU A 44 -5.06 0.93 6.17
N ARG A 45 -4.36 1.39 7.20
CA ARG A 45 -3.45 2.53 7.05
C ARG A 45 -2.29 2.20 6.12
N ALA A 46 -1.70 1.02 6.25
CA ALA A 46 -0.61 0.59 5.38
C ALA A 46 -1.07 0.50 3.92
N ILE A 47 -2.24 -0.07 3.68
CA ILE A 47 -2.79 -0.18 2.32
C ILE A 47 -3.07 1.21 1.75
N LEU A 48 -3.57 2.14 2.56
CA LEU A 48 -3.81 3.51 2.11
C LEU A 48 -2.50 4.18 1.68
N ILE A 49 -1.45 4.03 2.46
CA ILE A 49 -0.13 4.59 2.14
C ILE A 49 0.39 3.99 0.83
N ILE A 50 0.27 2.68 0.67
CA ILE A 50 0.69 1.99 -0.56
C ILE A 50 -0.11 2.52 -1.75
N ALA A 51 -1.42 2.65 -1.61
CA ALA A 51 -2.29 3.12 -2.69
C ALA A 51 -1.96 4.56 -3.09
N GLU A 52 -1.69 5.43 -2.12
CA GLU A 52 -1.34 6.82 -2.41
C GLU A 52 0.01 6.91 -3.12
N ALA A 53 0.99 6.10 -2.69
CA ALA A 53 2.28 6.05 -3.36
C ALA A 53 2.15 5.52 -4.79
N ALA A 54 1.35 4.46 -4.98
CA ALA A 54 1.13 3.88 -6.30
C ALA A 54 0.43 4.86 -7.24
N LYS A 55 -0.52 5.63 -6.72
CA LYS A 55 -1.26 6.62 -7.51
C LYS A 55 -0.34 7.67 -8.09
N ALA A 56 0.75 7.97 -7.42
CA ALA A 56 1.68 9.02 -7.83
C ALA A 56 2.81 8.51 -8.73
N LEU A 57 2.86 7.20 -9.02
CA LEU A 57 3.87 6.66 -9.92
C LEU A 57 3.55 7.03 -11.37
N PRO A 58 4.58 7.37 -12.18
CA PRO A 58 4.37 7.69 -13.59
C PRO A 58 3.84 6.49 -14.37
N ALA A 59 2.98 6.76 -15.37
CA ALA A 59 2.40 5.70 -16.18
C ALA A 59 3.46 4.88 -16.91
N GLU A 60 4.53 5.51 -17.36
CA GLU A 60 5.60 4.80 -18.05
C GLU A 60 6.35 3.84 -17.13
N LEU A 61 6.38 4.12 -15.84
CA LEU A 61 6.97 3.20 -14.89
C LEU A 61 6.05 1.99 -14.64
N THR A 62 4.78 2.25 -14.37
CA THR A 62 3.83 1.17 -14.07
C THR A 62 3.58 0.28 -15.27
N ALA A 63 3.69 0.83 -16.48
CA ALA A 63 3.53 0.06 -17.72
C ALA A 63 4.61 -1.02 -17.88
N ASN A 64 5.76 -0.87 -17.22
CA ASN A 64 6.81 -1.88 -17.26
C ASN A 64 6.51 -3.09 -16.38
N TYR A 65 5.45 -3.02 -15.55
CA TYR A 65 5.09 -4.09 -14.61
C TYR A 65 3.60 -4.41 -14.76
N PRO A 66 3.19 -4.88 -15.95
CA PRO A 66 1.76 -5.10 -16.24
C PRO A 66 1.14 -6.23 -15.40
N GLU A 67 1.96 -7.07 -14.78
CA GLU A 67 1.47 -8.14 -13.91
C GLU A 67 0.93 -7.62 -12.58
N ILE A 68 1.20 -6.36 -12.25
CA ILE A 68 0.71 -5.74 -11.02
C ILE A 68 -0.61 -5.02 -11.32
N GLU A 69 -1.62 -5.26 -10.51
CA GLU A 69 -2.95 -4.68 -10.67
C GLU A 69 -2.98 -3.24 -10.14
N TRP A 70 -2.30 -2.33 -10.83
CA TRP A 70 -2.16 -0.94 -10.39
C TRP A 70 -3.49 -0.24 -10.20
N HIS A 71 -4.43 -0.48 -11.13
CA HIS A 71 -5.74 0.17 -11.07
C HIS A 71 -6.50 -0.25 -9.81
N ALA A 72 -6.46 -1.54 -9.49
CA ALA A 72 -7.12 -2.06 -8.29
C ALA A 72 -6.50 -1.49 -7.02
N ILE A 73 -5.17 -1.40 -6.98
CA ILE A 73 -4.45 -0.83 -5.82
C ILE A 73 -4.87 0.62 -5.59
N ARG A 74 -4.95 1.40 -6.66
CA ARG A 74 -5.38 2.80 -6.56
C ARG A 74 -6.83 2.92 -6.11
N GLY A 75 -7.68 2.01 -6.58
CA GLY A 75 -9.09 1.99 -6.21
C GLY A 75 -9.32 1.69 -4.74
N ILE A 76 -8.51 0.81 -4.16
CA ILE A 76 -8.62 0.48 -2.74
C ILE A 76 -8.38 1.73 -1.89
N GLY A 77 -7.42 2.57 -2.28
CA GLY A 77 -7.16 3.81 -1.56
C GLY A 77 -8.38 4.72 -1.49
N ASN A 78 -9.13 4.80 -2.58
CA ASN A 78 -10.35 5.61 -2.61
C ASN A 78 -11.43 5.05 -1.67
N ILE A 79 -11.56 3.73 -1.61
CA ILE A 79 -12.51 3.08 -0.71
C ILE A 79 -12.15 3.35 0.75
N LEU A 80 -10.88 3.20 1.10
CA LEU A 80 -10.44 3.37 2.48
C LEU A 80 -10.54 4.82 2.96
N ARG A 81 -10.47 5.78 2.01
CA ARG A 81 -10.54 7.19 2.36
C ARG A 81 -11.96 7.63 2.72
N HIS A 82 -12.92 6.92 2.22
CA HIS A 82 -14.34 7.20 2.43
C HIS A 82 -14.98 6.11 3.27
#